data_5fad0665943768fc93c6097e51649f3c
#
_entry.id   5fad0665943768fc93c6097e51649f3c
#
_cell.length_a   1.000
_cell.length_b   1.000
_cell.length_c   1.000
_cell.angle_alpha   90.00
_cell.angle_beta   90.00
_cell.angle_gamma   90.00
#
_symmetry.space_group_name_H-M   'P 1'
#
loop_
_entity.id
_entity.type
_entity.pdbx_description
1 polymer ?
#
loop_
_entity_poly.entity_id
_entity_poly.type
_entity_poly.pdbx_seq_one_letter_code
_entity_poly.pdbx_strand_id
1 'polypeptide(L)'
;MTQDCLNSPSTADVSKRLPKGIHVIGAERLSDPSVEGISRHKRIRKKEDPSTNPTSWSYIFILHMAAKGMEKWLEKFNADEKNTKQPYFIHKTLRYSYKDEEKQQGVKKTLEQSVSGLVFLQGTVKDLQEFLADYFPQFHLVKDRSLGRPASIKDSIMQPFMNVMKTHPEQVTFLRDDFEKFAKDHVKLRVLSGPFKDYEGYIVRIDRDRQLVFDFGGRAVAIR
;
A
#
# COMPACT_ATOMS: atom_id res chain seq x y z
N MET A 1 45.36 -4.94 22.93
CA MET A 1 45.03 -4.88 21.48
C MET A 1 44.33 -6.18 21.14
N THR A 2 43.01 -6.20 21.20
CA THR A 2 42.14 -7.32 20.79
C THR A 2 41.13 -6.74 19.85
N GLN A 3 41.22 -7.11 18.56
CA GLN A 3 40.28 -6.77 17.51
C GLN A 3 39.07 -7.68 17.64
N ASP A 4 37.92 -7.11 18.00
CA ASP A 4 36.63 -7.77 17.86
C ASP A 4 36.20 -7.70 16.41
N CYS A 5 36.28 -8.83 15.70
CA CYS A 5 35.71 -9.04 14.40
C CYS A 5 34.17 -9.10 14.53
N LEU A 6 33.49 -8.08 14.09
CA LEU A 6 32.05 -8.07 13.87
C LEU A 6 31.67 -9.11 12.81
N ASN A 7 31.17 -10.26 13.26
CA ASN A 7 30.55 -11.27 12.40
C ASN A 7 29.21 -10.76 11.88
N SER A 8 29.20 -10.29 10.63
CA SER A 8 27.97 -10.10 9.87
C SER A 8 27.31 -11.45 9.60
N PRO A 9 26.03 -11.66 9.88
CA PRO A 9 25.37 -12.95 9.62
C PRO A 9 25.40 -13.27 8.13
N SER A 10 25.83 -14.48 7.80
CA SER A 10 25.86 -15.01 6.42
C SER A 10 24.44 -15.03 5.83
N THR A 11 24.34 -14.73 4.53
CA THR A 11 23.07 -14.72 3.76
C THR A 11 22.28 -16.04 3.84
N ALA A 12 22.94 -17.17 4.14
CA ALA A 12 22.33 -18.48 4.35
C ALA A 12 21.48 -18.57 5.64
N ASP A 13 21.77 -17.73 6.64
CA ASP A 13 21.08 -17.77 7.93
C ASP A 13 19.77 -16.95 7.92
N VAL A 14 19.66 -16.00 7.02
CA VAL A 14 18.47 -15.16 6.87
C VAL A 14 17.33 -15.92 6.17
N SER A 15 17.66 -16.80 5.20
CA SER A 15 16.64 -17.57 4.44
C SER A 15 15.88 -18.58 5.29
N LYS A 16 16.47 -19.10 6.38
CA LYS A 16 15.83 -20.06 7.30
C LYS A 16 14.76 -19.45 8.20
N ARG A 17 14.72 -18.12 8.30
CA ARG A 17 13.79 -17.37 9.18
C ARG A 17 12.65 -16.70 8.47
N LEU A 18 12.59 -16.81 7.14
CA LEU A 18 11.55 -16.16 6.32
C LEU A 18 10.32 -17.05 6.16
N PRO A 19 9.12 -16.48 6.13
CA PRO A 19 7.91 -17.19 5.76
C PRO A 19 8.04 -17.80 4.36
N LYS A 20 7.35 -18.92 4.12
CA LYS A 20 7.34 -19.57 2.79
C LYS A 20 6.87 -18.58 1.71
N GLY A 21 7.61 -18.47 0.61
CA GLY A 21 7.27 -17.60 -0.52
C GLY A 21 7.94 -16.22 -0.52
N ILE A 22 8.81 -15.91 0.45
CA ILE A 22 9.57 -14.65 0.51
C ILE A 22 11.06 -14.93 0.32
N HIS A 23 11.69 -14.24 -0.64
CA HIS A 23 13.13 -14.36 -0.92
C HIS A 23 13.85 -13.01 -0.88
N VAL A 24 15.13 -13.04 -0.50
CA VAL A 24 15.98 -11.83 -0.44
C VAL A 24 16.39 -11.40 -1.84
N ILE A 25 16.21 -10.12 -2.18
CA ILE A 25 16.65 -9.53 -3.43
C ILE A 25 18.10 -9.05 -3.26
N GLY A 26 19.03 -9.57 -4.04
CA GLY A 26 20.35 -8.94 -4.17
C GLY A 26 21.58 -9.76 -3.83
N ALA A 27 21.44 -11.03 -3.41
CA ALA A 27 22.60 -11.84 -3.05
C ALA A 27 23.32 -12.55 -4.23
N GLU A 28 22.75 -12.53 -5.45
CA GLU A 28 23.23 -13.40 -6.54
C GLU A 28 23.94 -12.68 -7.71
N ARG A 29 24.43 -11.46 -7.57
CA ARG A 29 25.06 -10.75 -8.70
C ARG A 29 26.51 -10.29 -8.49
N LEU A 30 27.24 -10.88 -7.58
CA LEU A 30 28.65 -10.46 -7.35
C LEU A 30 29.71 -11.53 -7.60
N SER A 31 29.41 -12.65 -8.29
CA SER A 31 30.42 -13.63 -8.62
C SER A 31 30.16 -14.34 -9.95
N ASP A 32 30.31 -13.63 -11.07
CA ASP A 32 30.73 -14.24 -12.33
C ASP A 32 31.40 -13.21 -13.25
N PRO A 33 32.75 -13.22 -13.33
CA PRO A 33 33.49 -12.33 -14.23
C PRO A 33 33.81 -12.98 -15.61
N SER A 34 32.88 -13.74 -16.17
CA SER A 34 33.14 -14.36 -17.48
C SER A 34 31.89 -14.46 -18.36
N VAL A 35 31.41 -13.34 -18.89
CA VAL A 35 30.79 -13.29 -20.24
C VAL A 35 31.03 -11.91 -20.84
N GLU A 36 32.14 -11.77 -21.52
CA GLU A 36 32.35 -10.72 -22.53
C GLU A 36 31.44 -10.97 -23.72
N GLY A 37 30.77 -9.92 -24.17
CA GLY A 37 30.27 -9.84 -25.55
C GLY A 37 28.79 -10.15 -25.76
N ILE A 38 27.87 -9.46 -25.13
CA ILE A 38 26.53 -9.22 -25.70
C ILE A 38 26.16 -7.74 -25.45
N SER A 39 26.27 -6.95 -26.51
CA SER A 39 25.74 -5.57 -26.54
C SER A 39 24.26 -5.60 -26.26
N ARG A 40 23.90 -5.52 -24.99
CA ARG A 40 22.52 -5.32 -24.57
C ARG A 40 22.20 -3.85 -24.75
N HIS A 41 21.56 -3.52 -25.86
CA HIS A 41 20.74 -2.33 -25.94
C HIS A 41 19.75 -2.40 -24.80
N LYS A 42 20.10 -1.81 -23.66
CA LYS A 42 19.14 -1.49 -22.59
C LYS A 42 18.12 -0.56 -23.22
N ARG A 43 17.01 -1.12 -23.71
CA ARG A 43 15.78 -0.35 -23.84
C ARG A 43 15.50 0.18 -22.45
N ILE A 44 15.88 1.43 -22.21
CA ILE A 44 15.42 2.20 -21.07
C ILE A 44 13.90 2.29 -21.28
N ARG A 45 13.16 1.35 -20.70
CA ARG A 45 11.72 1.53 -20.54
C ARG A 45 11.58 2.83 -19.76
N LYS A 46 11.17 3.90 -20.45
CA LYS A 46 10.74 5.12 -19.76
C LYS A 46 9.80 4.65 -18.68
N LYS A 47 10.17 4.86 -17.42
CA LYS A 47 9.27 4.64 -16.28
C LYS A 47 8.09 5.57 -16.53
N GLU A 48 6.99 5.02 -17.01
CA GLU A 48 5.75 5.78 -17.17
C GLU A 48 5.43 6.40 -15.82
N ASP A 49 5.24 7.70 -15.82
CA ASP A 49 4.87 8.41 -14.60
C ASP A 49 3.44 8.02 -14.23
N PRO A 50 3.22 7.34 -13.09
CA PRO A 50 1.89 6.90 -12.71
C PRO A 50 0.89 8.06 -12.55
N SER A 51 1.35 9.29 -12.40
CA SER A 51 0.48 10.47 -12.25
C SER A 51 -0.31 10.82 -13.52
N THR A 52 0.18 10.40 -14.68
CA THR A 52 -0.46 10.64 -16.01
C THR A 52 -1.25 9.45 -16.51
N ASN A 53 -1.23 8.31 -15.81
CA ASN A 53 -1.93 7.11 -16.23
C ASN A 53 -3.38 7.12 -15.71
N PRO A 54 -4.41 7.04 -16.58
CA PRO A 54 -5.82 7.06 -16.18
C PRO A 54 -6.23 5.88 -15.29
N THR A 55 -5.47 4.78 -15.28
CA THR A 55 -5.72 3.63 -14.40
C THR A 55 -5.02 3.74 -13.05
N SER A 56 -4.25 4.80 -12.81
CA SER A 56 -3.60 4.99 -11.50
C SER A 56 -4.59 5.49 -10.47
N TRP A 57 -4.21 5.33 -9.20
CA TRP A 57 -5.01 5.70 -8.05
C TRP A 57 -4.31 6.79 -7.25
N SER A 58 -5.06 7.78 -6.83
CA SER A 58 -4.63 8.77 -5.86
C SER A 58 -5.60 8.78 -4.68
N TYR A 59 -5.23 9.39 -3.58
CA TYR A 59 -6.09 9.36 -2.40
C TYR A 59 -6.18 10.72 -1.70
N ILE A 60 -7.28 10.89 -1.00
CA ILE A 60 -7.53 11.99 -0.08
C ILE A 60 -7.60 11.46 1.35
N PHE A 61 -7.27 12.31 2.31
CA PHE A 61 -7.43 12.02 3.73
C PHE A 61 -8.51 12.93 4.29
N ILE A 62 -9.58 12.32 4.81
CA ILE A 62 -10.74 13.03 5.36
C ILE A 62 -11.15 12.44 6.70
N LEU A 63 -11.87 13.20 7.50
CA LEU A 63 -12.42 12.70 8.75
C LEU A 63 -13.43 11.58 8.48
N HIS A 64 -13.51 10.61 9.40
CA HIS A 64 -14.38 9.44 9.26
C HIS A 64 -15.84 9.77 8.90
N MET A 65 -16.41 10.78 9.54
CA MET A 65 -17.80 11.21 9.27
C MET A 65 -17.97 11.77 7.85
N ALA A 66 -16.98 12.55 7.38
CA ALA A 66 -17.01 13.10 6.03
C ALA A 66 -16.80 12.01 4.96
N ALA A 67 -15.98 10.99 5.25
CA ALA A 67 -15.76 9.87 4.35
C ALA A 67 -17.04 9.10 4.05
N LYS A 68 -17.88 8.88 5.06
CA LYS A 68 -19.19 8.22 4.92
C LYS A 68 -20.17 9.06 4.07
N GLY A 69 -20.14 10.38 4.24
CA GLY A 69 -20.92 11.30 3.39
C GLY A 69 -20.48 11.27 1.94
N MET A 70 -19.16 11.31 1.71
CA MET A 70 -18.58 11.24 0.37
C MET A 70 -18.87 9.91 -0.33
N GLU A 71 -18.82 8.78 0.41
CA GLU A 71 -19.18 7.47 -0.15
C GLU A 71 -20.62 7.46 -0.71
N LYS A 72 -21.58 7.91 0.10
CA LYS A 72 -22.99 7.99 -0.33
C LYS A 72 -23.20 8.93 -1.52
N TRP A 73 -22.42 10.01 -1.58
CA TRP A 73 -22.47 10.93 -2.70
C TRP A 73 -21.91 10.29 -3.98
N LEU A 74 -20.73 9.62 -3.88
CA LEU A 74 -20.12 8.91 -5.00
C LEU A 74 -21.00 7.77 -5.53
N GLU A 75 -21.69 7.05 -4.64
CA GLU A 75 -22.66 6.02 -5.03
C GLU A 75 -23.79 6.63 -5.89
N LYS A 76 -24.38 7.76 -5.44
CA LYS A 76 -25.43 8.46 -6.20
C LYS A 76 -24.90 9.03 -7.51
N PHE A 77 -23.70 9.63 -7.49
CA PHE A 77 -23.07 10.19 -8.69
C PHE A 77 -22.82 9.12 -9.74
N ASN A 78 -22.31 7.96 -9.33
CA ASN A 78 -22.05 6.84 -10.23
C ASN A 78 -23.31 6.08 -10.68
N ALA A 79 -24.42 6.24 -9.98
CA ALA A 79 -25.72 5.67 -10.38
C ALA A 79 -26.42 6.48 -11.45
N ASP A 80 -26.05 7.74 -11.63
CA ASP A 80 -26.61 8.60 -12.68
C ASP A 80 -25.87 8.32 -14.01
N GLU A 81 -26.63 7.87 -15.01
CA GLU A 81 -26.10 7.54 -16.35
C GLU A 81 -25.53 8.75 -17.10
N LYS A 82 -25.88 9.97 -16.69
CA LYS A 82 -25.39 11.21 -17.30
C LYS A 82 -23.98 11.55 -16.90
N ASN A 83 -23.51 10.99 -15.79
CA ASN A 83 -22.21 11.28 -15.25
C ASN A 83 -21.17 10.27 -15.74
N THR A 84 -19.94 10.74 -15.97
CA THR A 84 -18.80 9.85 -16.14
C THR A 84 -18.50 9.18 -14.79
N LYS A 85 -18.58 7.85 -14.73
CA LYS A 85 -18.37 7.09 -13.50
C LYS A 85 -16.99 7.38 -12.92
N GLN A 86 -16.95 7.77 -11.65
CA GLN A 86 -15.72 7.95 -10.90
C GLN A 86 -15.45 6.72 -10.05
N PRO A 87 -14.49 5.84 -10.44
CA PRO A 87 -14.14 4.68 -9.62
C PRO A 87 -13.51 5.13 -8.30
N TYR A 88 -13.93 4.52 -7.21
CA TYR A 88 -13.42 4.82 -5.88
C TYR A 88 -13.28 3.57 -5.02
N PHE A 89 -12.45 3.65 -4.01
CA PHE A 89 -12.28 2.61 -3.00
C PHE A 89 -12.10 3.24 -1.62
N ILE A 90 -12.81 2.71 -0.63
CA ILE A 90 -12.69 3.13 0.76
C ILE A 90 -12.28 1.92 1.60
N HIS A 91 -11.18 2.08 2.33
CA HIS A 91 -10.71 1.06 3.26
C HIS A 91 -11.70 0.90 4.41
N LYS A 92 -12.24 -0.31 4.57
CA LYS A 92 -13.16 -0.67 5.66
C LYS A 92 -12.53 -1.78 6.50
N THR A 93 -12.69 -1.67 7.83
CA THR A 93 -12.25 -2.68 8.78
C THR A 93 -13.42 -3.29 9.50
N LEU A 94 -13.26 -4.53 9.95
CA LEU A 94 -14.24 -5.18 10.80
C LEU A 94 -14.18 -4.60 12.21
N ARG A 95 -15.29 -4.05 12.67
CA ARG A 95 -15.46 -3.63 14.05
C ARG A 95 -16.41 -4.57 14.78
N TYR A 96 -16.01 -4.94 15.96
CA TYR A 96 -16.81 -5.78 16.85
C TYR A 96 -17.41 -4.88 17.92
N SER A 97 -18.72 -4.89 18.06
CA SER A 97 -19.46 -4.21 19.12
C SER A 97 -20.43 -5.17 19.78
N TYR A 98 -20.80 -4.90 21.02
CA TYR A 98 -21.86 -5.67 21.65
C TYR A 98 -23.20 -5.33 21.00
N LYS A 99 -24.11 -6.31 20.89
CA LYS A 99 -25.49 -6.09 20.41
C LYS A 99 -26.30 -5.34 21.46
N ASP A 100 -26.05 -5.64 22.71
CA ASP A 100 -26.62 -4.99 23.87
C ASP A 100 -25.46 -4.41 24.67
N GLU A 101 -25.28 -3.07 24.60
CA GLU A 101 -24.18 -2.37 25.25
C GLU A 101 -24.32 -2.38 26.77
N GLU A 102 -25.56 -2.35 27.30
CA GLU A 102 -25.81 -2.35 28.74
C GLU A 102 -25.51 -3.71 29.38
N LYS A 103 -25.82 -4.82 28.67
CA LYS A 103 -25.62 -6.17 29.18
C LYS A 103 -24.34 -6.82 28.71
N GLN A 104 -23.60 -6.15 27.82
CA GLN A 104 -22.39 -6.70 27.15
C GLN A 104 -22.62 -8.10 26.54
N GLN A 105 -23.82 -8.35 26.03
CA GLN A 105 -24.21 -9.64 25.46
C GLN A 105 -24.32 -9.61 23.95
N GLY A 106 -23.86 -10.71 23.34
CA GLY A 106 -23.84 -10.89 21.89
C GLY A 106 -22.81 -9.99 21.20
N VAL A 107 -22.22 -10.48 20.10
CA VAL A 107 -21.24 -9.75 19.30
C VAL A 107 -21.84 -9.45 17.94
N LYS A 108 -21.83 -8.18 17.55
CA LYS A 108 -22.17 -7.70 16.21
C LYS A 108 -20.89 -7.36 15.46
N LYS A 109 -20.73 -7.92 14.27
CA LYS A 109 -19.67 -7.55 13.33
C LYS A 109 -20.20 -6.48 12.39
N THR A 110 -19.55 -5.34 12.34
CA THR A 110 -19.91 -4.25 11.43
C THR A 110 -18.69 -3.93 10.57
N LEU A 111 -18.88 -3.81 9.28
CA LEU A 111 -17.84 -3.31 8.39
C LEU A 111 -17.92 -1.78 8.43
N GLU A 112 -16.96 -1.15 9.08
CA GLU A 112 -16.88 0.31 9.20
C GLU A 112 -15.66 0.83 8.46
N GLN A 113 -15.75 2.07 8.00
CA GLN A 113 -14.59 2.74 7.42
C GLN A 113 -13.46 2.76 8.43
N SER A 114 -12.25 2.48 7.96
CA SER A 114 -11.06 2.58 8.81
C SER A 114 -10.95 4.00 9.40
N VAL A 115 -10.45 4.06 10.63
CA VAL A 115 -10.14 5.34 11.32
C VAL A 115 -9.22 6.23 10.48
N SER A 116 -8.51 5.66 9.51
CA SER A 116 -7.62 6.41 8.62
C SER A 116 -8.32 7.41 7.70
N GLY A 117 -9.63 7.25 7.44
CA GLY A 117 -10.39 8.18 6.59
C GLY A 117 -9.85 8.28 5.15
N LEU A 118 -9.17 7.26 4.65
CA LEU A 118 -8.61 7.24 3.31
C LEU A 118 -9.69 6.93 2.29
N VAL A 119 -9.80 7.78 1.27
CA VAL A 119 -10.63 7.56 0.08
C VAL A 119 -9.72 7.57 -1.14
N PHE A 120 -9.70 6.47 -1.85
CA PHE A 120 -8.92 6.29 -3.09
C PHE A 120 -9.82 6.58 -4.29
N LEU A 121 -9.30 7.34 -5.25
CA LEU A 121 -9.96 7.71 -6.49
C LEU A 121 -9.08 7.28 -7.66
N GLN A 122 -9.67 6.68 -8.70
CA GLN A 122 -8.95 6.27 -9.89
C GLN A 122 -9.03 7.35 -10.97
N GLY A 123 -7.89 7.67 -11.56
CA GLY A 123 -7.80 8.66 -12.63
C GLY A 123 -6.43 9.31 -12.70
N THR A 124 -6.21 10.19 -13.68
CA THR A 124 -5.00 11.01 -13.69
C THR A 124 -5.06 12.04 -12.56
N VAL A 125 -3.91 12.46 -12.08
CA VAL A 125 -3.83 13.48 -11.01
C VAL A 125 -4.57 14.75 -11.42
N LYS A 126 -4.47 15.15 -12.69
CA LYS A 126 -5.13 16.35 -13.22
C LYS A 126 -6.65 16.23 -13.17
N ASP A 127 -7.19 15.16 -13.73
CA ASP A 127 -8.64 14.92 -13.75
C ASP A 127 -9.22 14.84 -12.34
N LEU A 128 -8.49 14.19 -11.42
CA LEU A 128 -8.90 14.09 -10.02
C LEU A 128 -8.85 15.43 -9.28
N GLN A 129 -7.89 16.30 -9.61
CA GLN A 129 -7.84 17.66 -9.03
C GLN A 129 -9.01 18.52 -9.55
N GLU A 130 -9.34 18.43 -10.84
CA GLU A 130 -10.50 19.10 -11.43
C GLU A 130 -11.80 18.56 -10.81
N PHE A 131 -11.96 17.23 -10.72
CA PHE A 131 -13.11 16.61 -10.06
C PHE A 131 -13.29 17.06 -8.60
N LEU A 132 -12.20 17.11 -7.82
CA LEU A 132 -12.29 17.58 -6.45
C LEU A 132 -12.60 19.08 -6.38
N ALA A 133 -12.06 19.90 -7.27
CA ALA A 133 -12.36 21.33 -7.30
C ALA A 133 -13.85 21.60 -7.59
N ASP A 134 -14.45 20.80 -8.47
CA ASP A 134 -15.85 20.98 -8.86
C ASP A 134 -16.84 20.49 -7.79
N TYR A 135 -16.56 19.33 -7.18
CA TYR A 135 -17.52 18.67 -6.28
C TYR A 135 -17.15 18.70 -4.79
N PHE A 136 -15.86 18.80 -4.47
CA PHE A 136 -15.34 18.72 -3.11
C PHE A 136 -14.16 19.67 -2.89
N PRO A 137 -14.35 21.00 -3.06
CA PRO A 137 -13.26 21.99 -3.04
C PRO A 137 -12.49 22.04 -1.71
N GLN A 138 -13.08 21.53 -0.63
CA GLN A 138 -12.43 21.45 0.68
C GLN A 138 -11.41 20.30 0.78
N PHE A 139 -11.37 19.36 -0.17
CA PHE A 139 -10.48 18.22 -0.13
C PHE A 139 -9.41 18.29 -1.21
N HIS A 140 -8.21 17.84 -0.88
CA HIS A 140 -7.07 17.84 -1.78
C HIS A 140 -6.41 16.46 -1.80
N LEU A 141 -5.81 16.10 -2.94
CA LEU A 141 -5.01 14.89 -3.04
C LEU A 141 -3.83 14.96 -2.07
N VAL A 142 -3.61 13.88 -1.36
CA VAL A 142 -2.47 13.76 -0.43
C VAL A 142 -1.18 13.78 -1.23
N LYS A 143 -0.22 14.58 -0.77
CA LYS A 143 1.12 14.66 -1.37
C LYS A 143 2.00 13.55 -0.80
N ASP A 144 2.72 12.88 -1.69
CA ASP A 144 3.85 12.06 -1.32
C ASP A 144 4.99 12.98 -0.84
N ARG A 145 5.42 12.78 0.40
CA ARG A 145 6.43 13.63 1.02
C ARG A 145 7.80 13.50 0.36
N SER A 146 8.11 12.30 -0.14
CA SER A 146 9.39 12.02 -0.79
C SER A 146 9.50 12.66 -2.17
N LEU A 147 8.37 12.74 -2.89
CA LEU A 147 8.31 13.23 -4.27
C LEU A 147 7.81 14.69 -4.38
N GLY A 148 7.20 15.24 -3.32
CA GLY A 148 6.64 16.59 -3.31
C GLY A 148 5.43 16.82 -4.22
N ARG A 149 4.89 15.75 -4.81
CA ARG A 149 3.74 15.74 -5.74
C ARG A 149 2.61 14.86 -5.20
N PRO A 150 1.37 14.95 -5.76
CA PRO A 150 0.29 14.07 -5.35
C PRO A 150 0.69 12.60 -5.41
N ALA A 151 0.35 11.86 -4.37
CA ALA A 151 0.62 10.43 -4.28
C ALA A 151 -0.14 9.68 -5.38
N SER A 152 0.55 8.81 -6.08
CA SER A 152 -0.02 8.02 -7.17
C SER A 152 0.36 6.55 -7.03
N ILE A 153 -0.64 5.69 -7.03
CA ILE A 153 -0.53 4.25 -6.85
C ILE A 153 -0.88 3.57 -8.17
N LYS A 154 -0.02 2.68 -8.64
CA LYS A 154 -0.29 1.90 -9.85
C LYS A 154 -1.45 0.94 -9.61
N ASP A 155 -2.27 0.72 -10.63
CA ASP A 155 -3.39 -0.22 -10.57
C ASP A 155 -2.92 -1.65 -10.24
N SER A 156 -1.76 -2.06 -10.75
CA SER A 156 -1.14 -3.35 -10.42
C SER A 156 -0.83 -3.56 -8.92
N ILE A 157 -0.70 -2.47 -8.16
CA ILE A 157 -0.54 -2.49 -6.70
C ILE A 157 -1.91 -2.39 -6.03
N MET A 158 -2.79 -1.54 -6.57
CA MET A 158 -4.08 -1.29 -5.94
C MET A 158 -5.03 -2.49 -6.04
N GLN A 159 -5.08 -3.21 -7.16
CA GLN A 159 -6.00 -4.34 -7.36
C GLN A 159 -5.78 -5.49 -6.36
N PRO A 160 -4.57 -6.03 -6.16
CA PRO A 160 -4.35 -7.04 -5.13
C PRO A 160 -4.69 -6.55 -3.72
N PHE A 161 -4.35 -5.29 -3.42
CA PHE A 161 -4.71 -4.68 -2.15
C PHE A 161 -6.23 -4.65 -1.94
N MET A 162 -7.01 -4.18 -2.91
CA MET A 162 -8.48 -4.17 -2.83
C MET A 162 -9.06 -5.57 -2.66
N ASN A 163 -8.48 -6.57 -3.33
CA ASN A 163 -8.93 -7.97 -3.21
C ASN A 163 -8.70 -8.50 -1.79
N VAL A 164 -7.53 -8.26 -1.20
CA VAL A 164 -7.25 -8.68 0.18
C VAL A 164 -8.15 -7.92 1.16
N MET A 165 -8.38 -6.64 0.93
CA MET A 165 -9.28 -5.86 1.78
C MET A 165 -10.73 -6.34 1.74
N LYS A 166 -11.18 -6.95 0.64
CA LYS A 166 -12.50 -7.58 0.55
C LYS A 166 -12.58 -8.90 1.31
N THR A 167 -11.50 -9.68 1.30
CA THR A 167 -11.47 -11.03 1.88
C THR A 167 -10.97 -11.05 3.32
N HIS A 168 -9.93 -10.28 3.63
CA HIS A 168 -9.20 -10.28 4.90
C HIS A 168 -8.84 -8.86 5.36
N PRO A 169 -9.84 -7.98 5.60
CA PRO A 169 -9.57 -6.58 5.96
C PRO A 169 -8.76 -6.43 7.26
N GLU A 170 -8.81 -7.43 8.13
CA GLU A 170 -8.07 -7.46 9.41
C GLU A 170 -6.57 -7.70 9.26
N GLN A 171 -6.12 -8.20 8.11
CA GLN A 171 -4.70 -8.47 7.87
C GLN A 171 -3.91 -7.23 7.46
N VAL A 172 -4.58 -6.16 7.11
CA VAL A 172 -3.96 -4.94 6.58
C VAL A 172 -4.08 -3.80 7.56
N THR A 173 -2.95 -3.18 7.89
CA THR A 173 -2.89 -2.04 8.81
C THR A 173 -2.11 -0.89 8.18
N PHE A 174 -2.68 0.30 8.14
CA PHE A 174 -1.96 1.52 7.77
C PHE A 174 -1.13 2.02 8.95
N LEU A 175 0.16 2.18 8.73
CA LEU A 175 1.07 2.67 9.75
C LEU A 175 1.11 4.21 9.73
N ARG A 176 1.43 4.78 10.89
CA ARG A 176 1.59 6.24 11.02
C ARG A 176 2.94 6.72 10.51
N ASP A 177 3.94 5.85 10.62
CA ASP A 177 5.31 6.14 10.22
C ASP A 177 5.45 6.09 8.69
N ASP A 178 6.36 6.90 8.17
CA ASP A 178 6.70 6.90 6.75
C ASP A 178 7.46 5.61 6.40
N PHE A 179 7.28 5.11 5.17
CA PHE A 179 7.88 3.85 4.73
C PHE A 179 9.43 3.85 4.83
N GLU A 180 10.06 4.98 4.55
CA GLU A 180 11.52 5.12 4.60
C GLU A 180 12.12 4.88 5.99
N LYS A 181 11.33 5.07 7.05
CA LYS A 181 11.76 4.76 8.41
C LYS A 181 12.13 3.28 8.59
N PHE A 182 11.44 2.40 7.87
CA PHE A 182 11.65 0.96 7.96
C PHE A 182 12.82 0.47 7.08
N ALA A 183 13.35 1.33 6.20
CA ALA A 183 14.45 0.98 5.30
C ALA A 183 15.82 0.88 6.03
N LYS A 184 16.00 1.59 7.14
CA LYS A 184 17.32 1.78 7.76
C LYS A 184 17.97 0.49 8.24
N ASP A 185 17.18 -0.45 8.78
CA ASP A 185 17.72 -1.63 9.48
C ASP A 185 17.19 -2.96 8.89
N HIS A 186 16.56 -2.92 7.71
CA HIS A 186 15.89 -4.08 7.14
C HIS A 186 16.29 -4.31 5.68
N VAL A 187 16.41 -5.60 5.33
CA VAL A 187 16.65 -6.00 3.93
C VAL A 187 15.35 -5.90 3.15
N LYS A 188 15.42 -5.27 1.99
CA LYS A 188 14.29 -5.19 1.08
C LYS A 188 14.00 -6.57 0.46
N LEU A 189 12.77 -7.02 0.58
CA LEU A 189 12.30 -8.32 0.14
C LEU A 189 11.26 -8.17 -0.97
N ARG A 190 11.14 -9.20 -1.81
CA ARG A 190 10.06 -9.33 -2.79
C ARG A 190 9.22 -10.55 -2.48
N VAL A 191 7.90 -10.41 -2.54
CA VAL A 191 6.96 -11.51 -2.41
C VAL A 191 6.90 -12.28 -3.73
N LEU A 192 7.15 -13.59 -3.69
CA LEU A 192 7.17 -14.43 -4.90
C LEU A 192 5.83 -15.10 -5.20
N SER A 193 4.96 -15.23 -4.23
CA SER A 193 3.68 -15.94 -4.39
C SER A 193 2.60 -15.34 -3.50
N GLY A 194 1.35 -15.66 -3.80
CA GLY A 194 0.18 -15.20 -3.05
C GLY A 194 -0.42 -13.89 -3.57
N PRO A 195 -1.39 -13.32 -2.86
CA PRO A 195 -2.13 -12.13 -3.30
C PRO A 195 -1.26 -10.90 -3.51
N PHE A 196 -0.13 -10.83 -2.79
CA PHE A 196 0.83 -9.71 -2.85
C PHE A 196 2.09 -10.04 -3.66
N LYS A 197 1.99 -10.99 -4.59
CA LYS A 197 3.09 -11.32 -5.49
C LYS A 197 3.66 -10.05 -6.14
N ASP A 198 5.00 -10.00 -6.23
CA ASP A 198 5.78 -8.88 -6.78
C ASP A 198 5.79 -7.60 -5.94
N TYR A 199 5.16 -7.59 -4.76
CA TYR A 199 5.33 -6.49 -3.82
C TYR A 199 6.71 -6.53 -3.19
N GLU A 200 7.28 -5.34 -3.03
CA GLU A 200 8.58 -5.13 -2.39
C GLU A 200 8.41 -4.36 -1.10
N GLY A 201 9.05 -4.84 -0.05
CA GLY A 201 8.94 -4.22 1.27
C GLY A 201 9.93 -4.76 2.27
N TYR A 202 9.68 -4.48 3.52
CA TYR A 202 10.53 -4.88 4.64
C TYR A 202 9.75 -5.76 5.60
N ILE A 203 10.39 -6.81 6.16
CA ILE A 203 9.80 -7.56 7.26
C ILE A 203 10.14 -6.85 8.56
N VAL A 204 9.11 -6.36 9.22
CA VAL A 204 9.21 -5.62 10.49
C VAL A 204 8.45 -6.36 11.58
N ARG A 205 8.93 -6.27 12.81
CA ARG A 205 8.21 -6.82 13.97
C ARG A 205 7.27 -5.75 14.53
N ILE A 206 5.95 -5.99 14.36
CA ILE A 206 4.89 -5.10 14.86
C ILE A 206 4.02 -5.95 15.78
N ASP A 207 3.78 -5.48 17.00
CA ASP A 207 2.95 -6.17 18.01
C ASP A 207 3.29 -7.66 18.19
N ARG A 208 4.60 -7.97 18.28
CA ARG A 208 5.20 -9.31 18.42
C ARG A 208 5.15 -10.18 17.14
N ASP A 209 4.42 -9.80 16.10
CA ASP A 209 4.32 -10.51 14.84
C ASP A 209 5.23 -9.91 13.77
N ARG A 210 5.72 -10.78 12.87
CA ARG A 210 6.46 -10.34 11.68
C ARG A 210 5.47 -10.01 10.59
N GLN A 211 5.49 -8.77 10.13
CA GLN A 211 4.62 -8.25 9.11
C GLN A 211 5.43 -7.71 7.94
N LEU A 212 4.92 -7.89 6.73
CA LEU A 212 5.48 -7.25 5.54
C LEU A 212 5.01 -5.80 5.50
N VAL A 213 5.95 -4.86 5.54
CA VAL A 213 5.69 -3.43 5.38
C VAL A 213 6.11 -3.01 3.99
N PHE A 214 5.23 -2.43 3.22
CA PHE A 214 5.48 -1.95 1.87
C PHE A 214 4.98 -0.52 1.67
N ASP A 215 5.51 0.16 0.64
CA ASP A 215 5.08 1.50 0.26
C ASP A 215 3.78 1.45 -0.54
N PHE A 216 2.82 2.21 -0.07
CA PHE A 216 1.52 2.35 -0.70
C PHE A 216 1.23 3.83 -0.99
N GLY A 217 1.90 4.36 -2.01
CA GLY A 217 1.78 5.77 -2.41
C GLY A 217 2.26 6.74 -1.33
N GLY A 218 3.45 6.50 -0.76
CA GLY A 218 4.05 7.33 0.29
C GLY A 218 3.56 7.03 1.71
N ARG A 219 2.71 6.00 1.88
CA ARG A 219 2.31 5.49 3.20
C ARG A 219 2.81 4.08 3.42
N ALA A 220 3.23 3.80 4.63
CA ALA A 220 3.59 2.45 5.03
C ALA A 220 2.32 1.63 5.35
N VAL A 221 2.22 0.47 4.73
CA VAL A 221 1.15 -0.50 4.97
C VAL A 221 1.77 -1.81 5.42
N ALA A 222 1.29 -2.32 6.54
CA ALA A 222 1.70 -3.61 7.09
C ALA A 222 0.67 -4.68 6.77
N ILE A 223 1.15 -5.86 6.38
CA ILE A 223 0.35 -7.05 6.12
C ILE A 223 0.83 -8.16 7.04
N ARG A 224 -0.13 -8.77 7.72
CA ARG A 224 0.07 -9.91 8.61
C ARG A 224 0.01 -11.22 7.85
#